data_4a7936b7b49e7b7691c4f4d593556016
#
_entry.id   4a7936b7b49e7b7691c4f4d593556016
#
_cell.length_a   1.000
_cell.length_b   1.000
_cell.length_c   1.000
_cell.angle_alpha   90.00
_cell.angle_beta   90.00
_cell.angle_gamma   90.00
#
_symmetry.space_group_name_H-M   'P 1'
#
loop_
_entity.id
_entity.type
_entity.pdbx_description
1 polymer ?
#
loop_
_entity_poly.entity_id
_entity_poly.type
_entity_poly.pdbx_seq_one_letter_code
_entity_poly.pdbx_strand_id
1 'polypeptide(L)'
;LQQSPDEQRAAISAVVARWPRSCEAWSHLARLGRDPIERYAAYRVGYHRGLDQLRAAGWRGTGAVRWAEPTNRGFLRSVAGLGRTAAEIGEDDEAERCSVFLRQLDAHWPPDDLDPHLAEPS
;
A
#
# COMPACT_ATOMS: atom_id res chain seq x y z
N LEU A 1 7.14 26.67 -2.79
CA LEU A 1 7.67 25.98 -3.96
C LEU A 1 7.52 24.48 -3.80
N GLN A 2 7.05 23.84 -4.84
CA GLN A 2 6.86 22.40 -4.82
C GLN A 2 8.19 21.67 -5.08
N GLN A 3 8.40 20.60 -4.35
CA GLN A 3 9.53 19.74 -4.59
C GLN A 3 9.35 18.99 -5.90
N SER A 4 10.44 18.74 -6.61
CA SER A 4 10.45 17.86 -7.77
C SER A 4 10.14 16.42 -7.34
N PRO A 5 9.72 15.54 -8.27
CA PRO A 5 9.53 14.12 -7.92
C PRO A 5 10.78 13.47 -7.32
N ASP A 6 11.97 13.81 -7.80
CA ASP A 6 13.21 13.29 -7.23
C ASP A 6 13.44 13.77 -5.81
N GLU A 7 13.16 15.05 -5.54
CA GLU A 7 13.28 15.61 -4.19
C GLU A 7 12.27 14.98 -3.24
N GLN A 8 11.03 14.78 -3.69
CA GLN A 8 10.00 14.11 -2.90
C GLN A 8 10.42 12.68 -2.56
N ARG A 9 10.91 11.96 -3.56
CA ARG A 9 11.36 10.56 -3.36
C ARG A 9 12.52 10.51 -2.38
N ALA A 10 13.49 11.40 -2.49
CA ALA A 10 14.62 11.47 -1.58
C ALA A 10 14.16 11.75 -0.15
N ALA A 11 13.21 12.67 0.03
CA ALA A 11 12.68 13.01 1.34
C ALA A 11 11.96 11.82 1.99
N ILE A 12 11.12 11.12 1.24
CA ILE A 12 10.41 9.95 1.75
C ILE A 12 11.37 8.78 1.99
N SER A 13 12.39 8.61 1.13
CA SER A 13 13.44 7.61 1.35
C SER A 13 14.13 7.81 2.69
N ALA A 14 14.40 9.05 3.06
CA ALA A 14 15.01 9.36 4.35
C ALA A 14 14.08 8.98 5.51
N VAL A 15 12.76 9.19 5.36
CA VAL A 15 11.78 8.77 6.36
C VAL A 15 11.77 7.26 6.49
N VAL A 16 11.76 6.54 5.37
CA VAL A 16 11.78 5.07 5.37
C VAL A 16 13.07 4.56 6.03
N ALA A 17 14.21 5.18 5.73
CA ALA A 17 15.48 4.78 6.35
C ALA A 17 15.46 4.93 7.87
N ARG A 18 14.79 5.97 8.37
CA ARG A 18 14.64 6.20 9.81
C ARG A 18 13.59 5.28 10.43
N TRP A 19 12.51 4.98 9.71
CA TRP A 19 11.37 4.21 10.21
C TRP A 19 11.07 3.03 9.28
N PRO A 20 12.02 2.06 9.13
CA PRO A 20 11.89 1.01 8.11
C PRO A 20 10.75 0.02 8.36
N ARG A 21 10.14 0.03 9.54
CA ARG A 21 8.98 -0.81 9.86
C ARG A 21 7.66 -0.13 9.57
N SER A 22 7.67 1.16 9.19
CA SER A 22 6.44 1.91 8.93
C SER A 22 5.86 1.54 7.57
N CYS A 23 4.78 0.78 7.55
CA CYS A 23 4.11 0.46 6.29
C CYS A 23 3.56 1.71 5.61
N GLU A 24 3.14 2.71 6.38
CA GLU A 24 2.68 3.97 5.81
C GLU A 24 3.79 4.69 5.05
N ALA A 25 5.00 4.77 5.63
CA ALA A 25 6.14 5.38 4.96
C ALA A 25 6.47 4.65 3.66
N TRP A 26 6.48 3.33 3.67
CA TRP A 26 6.72 2.53 2.47
C TRP A 26 5.65 2.76 1.41
N SER A 27 4.37 2.91 1.79
CA SER A 27 3.31 3.16 0.83
C SER A 27 3.48 4.52 0.14
N HIS A 28 3.94 5.52 0.85
CA HIS A 28 4.23 6.83 0.26
C HIS A 28 5.45 6.79 -0.66
N LEU A 29 6.50 6.05 -0.28
CA LEU A 29 7.66 5.87 -1.15
C LEU A 29 7.25 5.13 -2.43
N ALA A 30 6.43 4.09 -2.30
CA ALA A 30 5.96 3.30 -3.44
C ALA A 30 5.25 4.17 -4.47
N ARG A 31 4.38 5.08 -4.02
CA ARG A 31 3.67 5.99 -4.92
C ARG A 31 4.62 6.81 -5.79
N LEU A 32 5.80 7.11 -5.28
CA LEU A 32 6.80 7.93 -5.97
C LEU A 32 7.80 7.09 -6.77
N GLY A 33 7.59 5.79 -6.89
CA GLY A 33 8.45 4.92 -7.70
C GLY A 33 8.46 5.37 -9.16
N ARG A 34 9.61 5.21 -9.82
CA ARG A 34 9.85 5.75 -11.16
C ARG A 34 9.22 4.92 -12.27
N ASP A 35 8.94 3.65 -11.99
CA ASP A 35 8.32 2.73 -12.96
C ASP A 35 7.47 1.70 -12.21
N PRO A 36 6.65 0.91 -12.92
CA PRO A 36 5.78 -0.07 -12.25
C PRO A 36 6.53 -1.10 -11.42
N ILE A 37 7.72 -1.53 -11.83
CA ILE A 37 8.50 -2.52 -11.09
C ILE A 37 8.96 -1.94 -9.76
N GLU A 38 9.46 -0.72 -9.77
CA GLU A 38 9.90 -0.04 -8.55
C GLU A 38 8.74 0.18 -7.60
N ARG A 39 7.59 0.61 -8.14
CA ARG A 39 6.38 0.79 -7.33
C ARG A 39 5.89 -0.53 -6.74
N TYR A 40 5.85 -1.58 -7.56
CA TYR A 40 5.45 -2.92 -7.12
C TYR A 40 6.34 -3.38 -5.95
N ALA A 41 7.65 -3.25 -6.08
CA ALA A 41 8.59 -3.70 -5.07
C ALA A 41 8.36 -2.97 -3.73
N ALA A 42 8.19 -1.65 -3.78
CA ALA A 42 8.00 -0.85 -2.57
C ALA A 42 6.65 -1.13 -1.91
N TYR A 43 5.56 -1.29 -2.70
CA TYR A 43 4.27 -1.67 -2.14
C TYR A 43 4.32 -3.05 -1.49
N ARG A 44 5.07 -3.97 -2.07
CA ARG A 44 5.22 -5.30 -1.49
C ARG A 44 5.91 -5.24 -0.13
N VAL A 45 6.94 -4.42 0.01
CA VAL A 45 7.57 -4.22 1.32
C VAL A 45 6.59 -3.58 2.31
N GLY A 46 5.85 -2.56 1.89
CA GLY A 46 4.82 -1.94 2.73
C GLY A 46 3.77 -2.94 3.18
N TYR A 47 3.33 -3.80 2.28
CA TYR A 47 2.39 -4.87 2.58
C TYR A 47 2.93 -5.80 3.69
N HIS A 48 4.17 -6.27 3.55
CA HIS A 48 4.76 -7.17 4.54
C HIS A 48 4.99 -6.49 5.89
N ARG A 49 5.41 -5.23 5.88
CA ARG A 49 5.57 -4.47 7.12
C ARG A 49 4.23 -4.26 7.82
N GLY A 50 3.17 -4.00 7.07
CA GLY A 50 1.83 -3.87 7.62
C GLY A 50 1.33 -5.19 8.24
N LEU A 51 1.57 -6.32 7.57
CA LEU A 51 1.24 -7.62 8.13
C LEU A 51 1.97 -7.85 9.46
N ASP A 52 3.25 -7.50 9.53
CA ASP A 52 4.03 -7.64 10.77
C ASP A 52 3.40 -6.82 11.89
N GLN A 53 2.99 -5.59 11.61
CA GLN A 53 2.36 -4.70 12.58
C GLN A 53 1.02 -5.26 13.06
N LEU A 54 0.19 -5.75 12.13
CA LEU A 54 -1.11 -6.32 12.48
C LEU A 54 -0.95 -7.57 13.34
N ARG A 55 -0.01 -8.43 12.99
CA ARG A 55 0.26 -9.65 13.77
C ARG A 55 0.79 -9.31 15.16
N ALA A 56 1.65 -8.32 15.28
CA ALA A 56 2.15 -7.84 16.56
C ALA A 56 1.02 -7.29 17.43
N ALA A 57 -0.02 -6.72 16.81
CA ALA A 57 -1.20 -6.21 17.50
C ALA A 57 -2.26 -7.28 17.77
N GLY A 58 -2.00 -8.55 17.38
CA GLY A 58 -2.89 -9.67 17.69
C GLY A 58 -3.80 -10.12 16.56
N TRP A 59 -3.72 -9.51 15.37
CA TRP A 59 -4.51 -9.94 14.22
C TRP A 59 -4.01 -11.30 13.72
N ARG A 60 -4.95 -12.22 13.46
CA ARG A 60 -4.61 -13.62 13.14
C ARG A 60 -4.95 -14.02 11.71
N GLY A 61 -5.02 -13.06 10.80
CA GLY A 61 -5.29 -13.32 9.40
C GLY A 61 -6.76 -13.27 9.03
N THR A 62 -7.66 -13.15 9.99
CA THR A 62 -9.09 -12.96 9.79
C THR A 62 -9.59 -11.80 10.66
N GLY A 63 -10.69 -11.21 10.25
CA GLY A 63 -11.25 -10.06 10.95
C GLY A 63 -11.02 -8.77 10.17
N ALA A 64 -11.83 -7.78 10.49
CA ALA A 64 -11.84 -6.53 9.76
C ALA A 64 -10.58 -5.70 10.03
N VAL A 65 -10.06 -5.10 8.96
CA VAL A 65 -9.01 -4.08 9.02
C VAL A 65 -9.55 -2.92 8.19
N ARG A 66 -10.23 -1.99 8.84
CA ARG A 66 -11.08 -1.01 8.17
C ARG A 66 -10.35 0.29 7.88
N TRP A 67 -10.64 0.87 6.72
CA TRP A 67 -10.12 2.18 6.33
C TRP A 67 -10.53 3.29 7.30
N ALA A 68 -11.71 3.16 7.91
CA ALA A 68 -12.18 4.15 8.88
C ALA A 68 -11.21 4.35 10.04
N GLU A 69 -10.40 3.33 10.36
CA GLU A 69 -9.35 3.44 11.37
C GLU A 69 -8.07 3.96 10.72
N PRO A 70 -7.64 5.21 11.04
CA PRO A 70 -6.48 5.81 10.35
C PRO A 70 -5.21 4.97 10.42
N THR A 71 -4.98 4.23 11.51
CA THR A 71 -3.79 3.40 11.67
C THR A 71 -3.72 2.24 10.68
N ASN A 72 -4.86 1.87 10.05
CA ASN A 72 -4.90 0.80 9.06
C ASN A 72 -4.61 1.27 7.65
N ARG A 73 -4.61 2.57 7.41
CA ARG A 73 -4.59 3.12 6.04
C ARG A 73 -3.29 2.83 5.30
N GLY A 74 -2.16 2.87 6.00
CA GLY A 74 -0.88 2.54 5.39
C GLY A 74 -0.85 1.12 4.83
N PHE A 75 -1.38 0.17 5.60
CA PHE A 75 -1.49 -1.22 5.15
C PHE A 75 -2.45 -1.35 3.96
N LEU A 76 -3.64 -0.75 4.07
CA LEU A 76 -4.64 -0.85 2.99
C LEU A 76 -4.15 -0.18 1.70
N ARG A 77 -3.46 0.96 1.80
CA ARG A 77 -2.80 1.57 0.64
C ARG A 77 -1.77 0.64 0.02
N SER A 78 -1.00 -0.05 0.87
CA SER A 78 0.01 -0.98 0.37
C SER A 78 -0.60 -2.16 -0.36
N VAL A 79 -1.70 -2.73 0.15
CA VAL A 79 -2.42 -3.82 -0.53
C VAL A 79 -3.00 -3.33 -1.85
N ALA A 80 -3.64 -2.16 -1.84
CA ALA A 80 -4.24 -1.58 -3.05
C ALA A 80 -3.17 -1.28 -4.11
N GLY A 81 -2.05 -0.68 -3.68
CA GLY A 81 -0.94 -0.38 -4.58
C GLY A 81 -0.27 -1.63 -5.13
N LEU A 82 -0.12 -2.66 -4.29
CA LEU A 82 0.41 -3.94 -4.74
C LEU A 82 -0.47 -4.55 -5.82
N GLY A 83 -1.78 -4.57 -5.60
CA GLY A 83 -2.72 -5.10 -6.59
C GLY A 83 -2.70 -4.31 -7.89
N ARG A 84 -2.67 -2.98 -7.81
CA ARG A 84 -2.63 -2.11 -8.99
C ARG A 84 -1.35 -2.32 -9.80
N THR A 85 -0.20 -2.33 -9.14
CA THR A 85 1.07 -2.52 -9.83
C THR A 85 1.24 -3.95 -10.32
N ALA A 86 0.71 -4.94 -9.61
CA ALA A 86 0.67 -6.32 -10.09
C ALA A 86 -0.06 -6.40 -11.43
N ALA A 87 -1.21 -5.74 -11.56
CA ALA A 87 -1.95 -5.70 -12.83
C ALA A 87 -1.11 -5.03 -13.92
N GLU A 88 -0.41 -3.95 -13.60
CA GLU A 88 0.43 -3.23 -14.57
C GLU A 88 1.57 -4.09 -15.12
N ILE A 89 2.11 -5.01 -14.33
CA ILE A 89 3.23 -5.87 -14.75
C ILE A 89 2.78 -7.25 -15.20
N GLY A 90 1.46 -7.48 -15.33
CA GLY A 90 0.93 -8.75 -15.82
C GLY A 90 0.80 -9.86 -14.79
N GLU A 91 0.95 -9.55 -13.51
CA GLU A 91 0.75 -10.49 -12.42
C GLU A 91 -0.74 -10.53 -12.04
N ASP A 92 -1.57 -11.10 -12.93
CA ASP A 92 -3.02 -11.02 -12.82
C ASP A 92 -3.56 -11.78 -11.60
N ASP A 93 -2.96 -12.92 -11.26
CA ASP A 93 -3.36 -13.69 -10.08
C ASP A 93 -3.13 -12.88 -8.79
N GLU A 94 -1.99 -12.19 -8.71
CA GLU A 94 -1.68 -11.34 -7.55
C GLU A 94 -2.62 -10.15 -7.47
N ALA A 95 -2.93 -9.54 -8.61
CA ALA A 95 -3.89 -8.44 -8.67
C ALA A 95 -5.26 -8.87 -8.15
N GLU A 96 -5.74 -10.03 -8.59
CA GLU A 96 -7.02 -10.59 -8.14
C GLU A 96 -7.00 -10.91 -6.65
N ARG A 97 -5.90 -11.52 -6.16
CA ARG A 97 -5.75 -11.85 -4.74
C ARG A 97 -5.85 -10.59 -3.88
N CYS A 98 -5.18 -9.51 -4.28
CA CYS A 98 -5.23 -8.25 -3.53
C CYS A 98 -6.63 -7.64 -3.54
N SER A 99 -7.31 -7.70 -4.68
CA SER A 99 -8.67 -7.19 -4.81
C SER A 99 -9.63 -7.91 -3.87
N VAL A 100 -9.58 -9.25 -3.86
CA VAL A 100 -10.42 -10.07 -2.97
C VAL A 100 -10.08 -9.78 -1.52
N PHE A 101 -8.79 -9.71 -1.19
CA PHE A 101 -8.32 -9.49 0.17
C PHE A 101 -8.81 -8.15 0.72
N LEU A 102 -8.74 -7.08 -0.07
CA LEU A 102 -9.23 -5.76 0.35
C LEU A 102 -10.70 -5.81 0.74
N ARG A 103 -11.53 -6.50 -0.04
CA ARG A 103 -12.96 -6.64 0.27
C ARG A 103 -13.21 -7.50 1.50
N GLN A 104 -12.33 -8.47 1.77
CA GLN A 104 -12.39 -9.26 3.00
C GLN A 104 -11.99 -8.45 4.23
N LEU A 105 -11.00 -7.56 4.07
CA LEU A 105 -10.54 -6.71 5.18
C LEU A 105 -11.55 -5.62 5.51
N ASP A 106 -12.18 -5.04 4.49
CA ASP A 106 -13.16 -3.95 4.66
C ASP A 106 -14.31 -4.16 3.68
N ALA A 107 -15.48 -4.47 4.22
CA ALA A 107 -16.69 -4.72 3.42
C ALA A 107 -17.14 -3.49 2.62
N HIS A 108 -16.70 -2.30 3.02
CA HIS A 108 -17.02 -1.04 2.33
C HIS A 108 -15.93 -0.59 1.35
N TRP A 109 -14.96 -1.47 1.06
CA TRP A 109 -13.91 -1.13 0.11
C TRP A 109 -14.46 -0.96 -1.31
N PRO A 110 -14.05 0.03 -2.12
CA PRO A 110 -13.07 1.07 -1.79
C PRO A 110 -13.68 2.27 -1.08
N PRO A 111 -12.90 2.99 -0.26
CA PRO A 111 -13.40 4.21 0.37
C PRO A 111 -13.49 5.35 -0.64
N ASP A 112 -14.38 6.32 -0.37
CA ASP A 112 -14.58 7.46 -1.25
C ASP A 112 -13.35 8.35 -1.38
N ASP A 113 -12.54 8.40 -0.32
CA ASP A 113 -11.34 9.24 -0.26
C ASP A 113 -10.05 8.49 -0.62
N LEU A 114 -10.15 7.33 -1.25
CA LEU A 114 -8.98 6.60 -1.73
C LEU A 114 -8.32 7.39 -2.86
N ASP A 115 -6.98 7.41 -2.85
CA ASP A 115 -6.21 8.02 -3.94
C ASP A 115 -6.60 7.41 -5.28
N PRO A 116 -6.92 8.24 -6.30
CA PRO A 116 -7.39 7.71 -7.61
C PRO A 116 -6.43 6.73 -8.27
N HIS A 117 -5.11 6.90 -8.08
CA HIS A 117 -4.12 6.01 -8.68
C HIS A 117 -4.11 4.61 -8.04
N LEU A 118 -4.77 4.44 -6.89
CA LEU A 118 -4.91 3.14 -6.23
C LEU A 118 -6.22 2.45 -6.57
N ALA A 119 -7.15 3.16 -7.23
CA ALA A 119 -8.43 2.58 -7.62
C ALA A 119 -8.21 1.53 -8.73
N GLU A 120 -9.04 0.49 -8.72
CA GLU A 120 -9.01 -0.52 -9.78
C GLU A 120 -9.43 0.13 -11.10
N PRO A 121 -8.79 -0.25 -12.22
CA PRO A 121 -9.27 0.22 -13.52
C PRO A 121 -10.67 -0.32 -13.78
N SER A 122 -11.53 0.57 -14.23
CA SER A 122 -12.91 0.21 -14.57
C SER A 122 -12.99 -0.50 -15.90
#